data_c570b522e6d8951aff36cc2b1d9e6c18
#
_entry.id   c570b522e6d8951aff36cc2b1d9e6c18
#
_cell.length_a   1.000
_cell.length_b   1.000
_cell.length_c   1.000
_cell.angle_alpha   90.00
_cell.angle_beta   90.00
_cell.angle_gamma   90.00
#
_symmetry.space_group_name_H-M   'P 1'
#
loop_
_entity.id
_entity.type
_entity.pdbx_description
1 polymer ?
#
loop_
_entity_poly.entity_id
_entity_poly.type
_entity_poly.pdbx_seq_one_letter_code
_entity_poly.pdbx_strand_id
1 'polypeptide(L)'
;NRAVFIVSRKTQELKTLIVDKMGMRGTFIHGKGMYQGNETEIIFTIAERKDMPRLKDEVKEIDPNAFVSTMHASKDSPRPGI
;
A
#
# COMPACT_ATOMS: atom_id res chain seq x y z
N ASN A 1 3.73 4.11 13.54
CA ASN A 1 3.13 4.10 12.20
C ASN A 1 4.11 3.56 11.17
N ARG A 2 3.57 2.95 10.15
CA ARG A 2 4.35 2.40 9.04
C ARG A 2 3.89 3.03 7.74
N ALA A 3 4.83 3.47 6.92
CA ALA A 3 4.56 3.79 5.53
C ALA A 3 4.61 2.48 4.74
N VAL A 4 3.60 2.22 3.93
CA VAL A 4 3.45 0.95 3.23
C VAL A 4 3.33 1.22 1.75
N PHE A 5 4.17 0.55 0.96
CA PHE A 5 4.09 0.59 -0.50
C PHE A 5 3.72 -0.80 -1.00
N ILE A 6 2.70 -0.87 -1.84
CA ILE A 6 2.23 -2.15 -2.38
C ILE A 6 2.28 -2.08 -3.91
N VAL A 7 2.99 -3.02 -4.50
CA VAL A 7 3.05 -3.16 -5.95
C VAL A 7 2.29 -4.43 -6.32
N SER A 8 1.24 -4.27 -7.09
CA SER A 8 0.36 -5.37 -7.48
C SER A 8 -0.40 -4.96 -8.73
N ARG A 9 -0.85 -5.95 -9.48
CA ARG A 9 -1.75 -5.71 -10.61
C ARG A 9 -3.20 -5.62 -10.18
N LYS A 10 -3.51 -6.04 -8.95
CA LYS A 10 -4.88 -6.08 -8.44
C LYS A 10 -5.20 -4.84 -7.61
N THR A 11 -4.94 -3.68 -8.18
CA THR A 11 -5.03 -2.42 -7.45
C THR A 11 -6.44 -2.06 -7.03
N GLN A 12 -7.45 -2.42 -7.83
CA GLN A 12 -8.83 -2.11 -7.47
C GLN A 12 -9.33 -2.98 -6.32
N GLU A 13 -8.98 -4.25 -6.31
CA GLU A 13 -9.32 -5.14 -5.20
C GLU A 13 -8.61 -4.70 -3.92
N LEU A 14 -7.36 -4.25 -4.04
CA LEU A 14 -6.61 -3.74 -2.90
C LEU A 14 -7.17 -2.41 -2.40
N LYS A 15 -7.67 -1.57 -3.29
CA LYS A 15 -8.37 -0.35 -2.89
C LYS A 15 -9.58 -0.68 -2.03
N THR A 16 -10.37 -1.66 -2.44
CA THR A 16 -11.53 -2.10 -1.67
C THR A 16 -11.13 -2.61 -0.30
N LEU A 17 -10.06 -3.39 -0.23
CA LEU A 17 -9.53 -3.87 1.06
C LEU A 17 -9.15 -2.71 1.97
N ILE A 18 -8.34 -1.80 1.47
CA ILE A 18 -7.75 -0.73 2.28
C ILE A 18 -8.82 0.26 2.72
N VAL A 19 -9.64 0.71 1.79
CA VAL A 19 -10.61 1.77 2.06
C VAL A 19 -11.87 1.22 2.71
N ASP A 20 -12.48 0.19 2.12
CA ASP A 20 -13.80 -0.26 2.56
C ASP A 20 -13.72 -1.23 3.72
N LYS A 21 -12.79 -2.17 3.70
CA LYS A 21 -12.71 -3.19 4.75
C LYS A 21 -11.90 -2.73 5.95
N MET A 22 -10.79 -2.05 5.72
CA MET A 22 -9.90 -1.65 6.80
C MET A 22 -10.08 -0.20 7.23
N GLY A 23 -10.88 0.58 6.51
CA GLY A 23 -11.13 1.98 6.85
C GLY A 23 -9.89 2.85 6.80
N MET A 24 -8.94 2.51 5.97
CA MET A 24 -7.69 3.23 5.84
C MET A 24 -7.72 4.12 4.61
N ARG A 25 -6.80 5.07 4.57
CA ARG A 25 -6.60 5.93 3.40
C ARG A 25 -5.39 5.47 2.63
N GLY A 26 -5.40 5.76 1.34
CA GLY A 26 -4.26 5.45 0.50
C GLY A 26 -4.21 6.33 -0.72
N THR A 27 -3.10 6.27 -1.41
CA THR A 27 -2.86 7.06 -2.62
C THR A 27 -2.30 6.12 -3.67
N PHE A 28 -2.81 6.25 -4.90
CA PHE A 28 -2.17 5.61 -6.04
C PHE A 28 -1.02 6.50 -6.52
N ILE A 29 0.14 5.90 -6.67
CA ILE A 29 1.29 6.57 -7.25
C ILE A 29 1.54 5.92 -8.60
N HIS A 30 1.52 6.72 -9.66
CA HIS A 30 1.79 6.23 -11.00
C HIS A 30 3.27 6.28 -11.27
N GLY A 31 3.79 5.18 -11.78
CA GLY A 31 5.20 5.06 -12.06
C GLY A 31 5.46 4.30 -13.35
N LYS A 32 6.72 4.14 -13.64
CA LYS A 32 7.16 3.45 -14.85
C LYS A 32 8.29 2.50 -14.47
N GLY A 33 8.16 1.25 -14.87
CA GLY A 33 9.21 0.27 -14.63
C GLY A 33 10.49 0.64 -15.36
N MET A 34 11.60 0.60 -14.65
CA MET A 34 12.88 1.00 -15.25
C MET A 34 13.37 0.01 -16.30
N TYR A 35 13.09 -1.26 -16.07
CA TYR A 35 13.63 -2.31 -16.96
C TYR A 35 12.88 -2.38 -18.28
N GLN A 36 11.56 -2.49 -18.23
CA GLN A 36 10.75 -2.66 -19.43
C GLN A 36 9.93 -1.43 -19.81
N GLY A 37 9.92 -0.41 -18.99
CA GLY A 37 9.17 0.79 -19.26
C GLY A 37 7.66 0.65 -19.11
N ASN A 38 7.20 -0.39 -18.43
CA ASN A 38 5.77 -0.62 -18.23
C ASN A 38 5.19 0.38 -17.24
N GLU A 39 4.00 0.87 -17.55
CA GLU A 39 3.25 1.66 -16.60
C GLU A 39 2.87 0.81 -15.39
N THR A 40 2.97 1.39 -14.20
CA THR A 40 2.62 0.69 -12.99
C THR A 40 1.93 1.62 -12.01
N GLU A 41 1.06 1.05 -11.18
CA GLU A 41 0.38 1.73 -10.10
C GLU A 41 0.91 1.19 -8.79
N ILE A 42 1.38 2.09 -7.93
CA ILE A 42 1.86 1.72 -6.59
C ILE A 42 0.87 2.29 -5.58
N ILE A 43 0.47 1.47 -4.63
CA ILE A 43 -0.39 1.93 -3.54
C ILE A 43 0.51 2.37 -2.39
N PHE A 44 0.28 3.58 -1.92
CA PHE A 44 0.93 4.11 -0.72
C PHE A 44 -0.11 4.33 0.35
N THR A 45 0.14 3.81 1.54
CA THR A 45 -0.74 4.03 2.68
C THR A 45 0.08 4.11 3.96
N ILE A 46 -0.56 4.65 5.01
CA ILE A 46 0.02 4.66 6.36
C ILE A 46 -0.81 3.71 7.21
N ALA A 47 -0.16 2.77 7.85
CA ALA A 47 -0.82 1.79 8.71
C ALA A 47 -0.27 1.87 10.12
N GLU A 48 -1.12 1.66 11.10
CA GLU A 48 -0.69 1.50 12.47
C GLU A 48 -0.02 0.14 12.63
N ARG A 49 0.90 0.06 13.57
CA ARG A 49 1.66 -1.16 13.80
C ARG A 49 0.75 -2.36 14.06
N LYS A 50 -0.34 -2.16 14.79
CA LYS A 50 -1.28 -3.23 15.13
C LYS A 50 -2.01 -3.79 13.92
N ASP A 51 -2.17 -2.99 12.86
CA ASP A 51 -2.90 -3.38 11.67
C ASP A 51 -2.02 -4.05 10.61
N MET A 52 -0.71 -3.99 10.79
CA MET A 52 0.22 -4.51 9.79
C MET A 52 0.07 -6.01 9.51
N PRO A 53 -0.06 -6.89 10.53
CA PRO A 53 -0.20 -8.32 10.23
C PRO A 53 -1.45 -8.61 9.38
N ARG A 54 -2.57 -7.99 9.73
CA ARG A 54 -3.81 -8.16 8.97
C ARG A 54 -3.66 -7.65 7.54
N LEU A 55 -3.08 -6.45 7.39
CA LEU A 55 -2.89 -5.87 6.07
C LEU A 55 -2.05 -6.78 5.18
N LYS A 56 -0.93 -7.25 5.69
CA LYS A 56 -0.05 -8.14 4.93
C LYS A 56 -0.75 -9.43 4.53
N ASP A 57 -1.48 -10.04 5.47
CA ASP A 57 -2.16 -11.30 5.21
C ASP A 57 -3.24 -11.13 4.15
N GLU A 58 -4.05 -10.09 4.26
CA GLU A 58 -5.15 -9.88 3.31
C GLU A 58 -4.65 -9.43 1.94
N VAL A 59 -3.56 -8.67 1.88
CA VAL A 59 -2.94 -8.34 0.60
C VAL A 59 -2.48 -9.61 -0.12
N LYS A 60 -1.82 -10.51 0.59
CA LYS A 60 -1.34 -11.76 0.00
C LYS A 60 -2.48 -12.70 -0.38
N GLU A 61 -3.59 -12.62 0.31
CA GLU A 61 -4.80 -13.35 -0.04
C GLU A 61 -5.33 -12.91 -1.41
N ILE A 62 -5.35 -11.59 -1.64
CA ILE A 62 -5.82 -11.03 -2.90
C ILE A 62 -4.81 -11.28 -4.03
N ASP A 63 -3.54 -11.04 -3.75
CA ASP A 63 -2.48 -11.21 -4.73
C ASP A 63 -1.25 -11.82 -4.08
N PRO A 64 -1.05 -13.14 -4.23
CA PRO A 64 0.14 -13.80 -3.68
C PRO A 64 1.45 -13.25 -4.23
N ASN A 65 1.42 -12.62 -5.39
CA ASN A 65 2.62 -12.05 -6.03
C ASN A 65 2.83 -10.58 -5.69
N ALA A 66 1.98 -10.00 -4.84
CA ALA A 66 2.15 -8.61 -4.47
C ALA A 66 3.47 -8.38 -3.73
N PHE A 67 4.12 -7.28 -4.05
CA PHE A 67 5.30 -6.83 -3.32
C PHE A 67 4.87 -5.79 -2.31
N VAL A 68 5.22 -6.01 -1.04
CA VAL A 68 4.87 -5.10 0.05
C VAL A 68 6.15 -4.63 0.72
N SER A 69 6.38 -3.33 0.70
CA SER A 69 7.52 -2.71 1.36
C SER A 69 7.03 -1.80 2.47
N THR A 70 7.68 -1.84 3.62
CA THR A 70 7.28 -1.02 4.75
C THR A 70 8.46 -0.22 5.28
N MET A 71 8.17 0.98 5.76
CA MET A 71 9.15 1.86 6.38
C MET A 71 8.55 2.48 7.63
N HIS A 72 9.41 2.76 8.59
CA HIS A 72 8.98 3.50 9.77
C HIS A 72 8.65 4.95 9.38
N ALA A 73 7.46 5.42 9.76
CA ALA A 73 7.06 6.80 9.49
C ALA A 73 7.35 7.67 10.70
N SER A 74 8.06 8.78 10.47
CA SER A 74 8.39 9.72 11.53
C SER A 74 7.16 10.52 11.95
N LYS A 75 7.03 10.78 13.25
CA LYS A 75 5.98 11.64 13.78
C LYS A 75 6.33 13.12 13.70
N ASP A 76 7.55 13.44 13.33
CA ASP A 76 8.00 14.83 13.26
C ASP A 76 7.48 15.56 12.04
N SER A 77 7.01 14.81 11.05
CA SER A 77 6.45 15.41 9.84
C SER A 77 5.01 15.82 10.06
N PRO A 78 4.52 16.82 9.33
CA PRO A 78 3.10 17.11 9.31
C PRO A 78 2.30 15.86 8.95
N ARG A 79 1.05 15.78 9.45
CA ARG A 79 0.21 14.64 9.16
C ARG A 79 0.03 14.50 7.65
N PRO A 80 0.30 13.31 7.07
CA PRO A 80 0.07 13.11 5.64
C PRO A 80 -1.41 13.27 5.29
N GLY A 81 -1.67 13.92 4.18
CA GLY A 81 -3.03 14.10 3.67
C GLY A 81 -3.51 12.98 2.78
N ILE A 82 -3.07 11.77 3.02
CA ILE A 82 -3.43 10.62 2.21
C ILE A 82 -4.82 10.08 2.54
#